data_5a44e3c52240a8327dbd1de583877e0c
#
_entry.id   5a44e3c52240a8327dbd1de583877e0c
#
_cell.length_a   1.000
_cell.length_b   1.000
_cell.length_c   1.000
_cell.angle_alpha   90.00
_cell.angle_beta   90.00
_cell.angle_gamma   90.00
#
_symmetry.space_group_name_H-M   'P 1'
#
loop_
_entity.id
_entity.type
_entity.pdbx_description
1 polymer ?
#
loop_
_entity_poly.entity_id
_entity_poly.type
_entity_poly.pdbx_seq_one_letter_code
_entity_poly.pdbx_strand_id
1 'polypeptide(L)'
;MASFADGHSEYWETLIWTAGVKGEDLPGFDEKALGHAGRILTDEYCRVKGYEDSVFAIGDIALMTTEDYPHGHPQLAQPALQQGKLLAENLNLKPEKADKVKPFRYKDKGTMATVGKHLAVAKIGNITLGGGLAWLAWMFVHLVTIMGMRNKVSVLTNWIWNYFSYSTSLRILQRPTKYPMRRHWGD
;
A
#
# COMPACT_ATOMS: atom_id res chain seq x y z
N MET A 1 -30.22 -1.84 -4.78
CA MET A 1 -30.22 -1.26 -6.12
C MET A 1 -28.84 -0.66 -6.36
N ALA A 2 -28.19 -1.03 -7.44
CA ALA A 2 -26.91 -0.44 -7.87
C ALA A 2 -27.18 0.43 -9.11
N SER A 3 -26.66 1.67 -9.12
CA SER A 3 -26.78 2.59 -10.24
C SER A 3 -25.42 2.77 -10.91
N PHE A 4 -25.40 2.69 -12.20
CA PHE A 4 -24.20 2.78 -13.03
C PHE A 4 -24.05 4.18 -13.63
N ALA A 5 -22.84 4.54 -14.06
CA ALA A 5 -22.55 5.86 -14.61
C ALA A 5 -23.31 6.20 -15.90
N ASP A 6 -23.78 5.20 -16.62
CA ASP A 6 -24.64 5.33 -17.82
C ASP A 6 -26.12 5.57 -17.52
N GLY A 7 -26.48 5.71 -16.22
CA GLY A 7 -27.85 5.89 -15.75
C GLY A 7 -28.66 4.60 -15.61
N HIS A 8 -28.09 3.44 -15.97
CA HIS A 8 -28.70 2.14 -15.76
C HIS A 8 -28.71 1.79 -14.28
N SER A 9 -29.79 1.18 -13.79
CA SER A 9 -29.90 0.74 -12.39
C SER A 9 -30.45 -0.67 -12.34
N GLU A 10 -29.81 -1.52 -11.55
CA GLU A 10 -30.22 -2.91 -11.35
C GLU A 10 -30.50 -3.21 -9.88
N TYR A 11 -31.39 -4.15 -9.66
CA TYR A 11 -31.71 -4.63 -8.32
C TYR A 11 -30.94 -5.92 -8.03
N TRP A 12 -30.13 -5.91 -7.00
CA TRP A 12 -29.34 -7.06 -6.57
C TRP A 12 -29.69 -7.42 -5.13
N GLU A 13 -29.84 -8.70 -4.83
CA GLU A 13 -30.00 -9.19 -3.46
C GLU A 13 -28.69 -9.16 -2.69
N THR A 14 -27.58 -9.42 -3.39
CA THR A 14 -26.24 -9.42 -2.80
C THR A 14 -25.26 -8.66 -3.69
N LEU A 15 -24.57 -7.68 -3.15
CA LEU A 15 -23.51 -6.93 -3.81
C LEU A 15 -22.17 -7.21 -3.12
N ILE A 16 -21.20 -7.73 -3.86
CA ILE A 16 -19.82 -7.92 -3.38
C ILE A 16 -18.95 -6.83 -4.02
N TRP A 17 -18.59 -5.85 -3.21
CA TRP A 17 -17.75 -4.73 -3.65
C TRP A 17 -16.27 -5.06 -3.43
N THR A 18 -15.51 -5.24 -4.51
CA THR A 18 -14.08 -5.56 -4.50
C THR A 18 -13.23 -4.46 -5.14
N ALA A 19 -13.78 -3.26 -5.31
CA ALA A 19 -13.05 -2.12 -5.85
C ALA A 19 -11.89 -1.75 -4.93
N GLY A 20 -10.77 -1.32 -5.54
CA GLY A 20 -9.53 -0.99 -4.85
C GLY A 20 -9.63 0.13 -3.80
N VAL A 21 -8.53 0.77 -3.54
CA VAL A 21 -8.41 1.86 -2.57
C VAL A 21 -8.23 3.20 -3.29
N LYS A 22 -8.67 4.28 -2.66
CA LYS A 22 -8.40 5.65 -3.10
C LYS A 22 -7.48 6.34 -2.10
N GLY A 23 -6.84 7.45 -2.51
CA GLY A 23 -6.14 8.34 -1.60
C GLY A 23 -7.13 8.99 -0.62
N GLU A 24 -6.67 9.23 0.60
CA GLU A 24 -7.43 10.03 1.58
C GLU A 24 -7.35 11.52 1.19
N ASP A 25 -8.45 12.22 1.33
CA ASP A 25 -8.51 13.66 1.05
C ASP A 25 -7.70 14.41 2.12
N LEU A 26 -6.51 14.85 1.74
CA LEU A 26 -5.64 15.67 2.59
C LEU A 26 -5.85 17.14 2.25
N PRO A 27 -6.32 17.96 3.19
CA PRO A 27 -6.48 19.38 2.96
C PRO A 27 -5.12 20.10 2.81
N GLY A 28 -5.08 21.16 2.01
CA GLY A 28 -3.88 21.99 1.85
C GLY A 28 -3.09 21.72 0.57
N PHE A 29 -3.50 20.79 -0.27
CA PHE A 29 -2.96 20.62 -1.60
C PHE A 29 -3.85 21.27 -2.66
N ASP A 30 -3.21 21.89 -3.64
CA ASP A 30 -3.91 22.36 -4.84
C ASP A 30 -4.45 21.16 -5.65
N GLU A 31 -5.58 21.35 -6.33
CA GLU A 31 -6.14 20.31 -7.21
C GLU A 31 -5.15 19.84 -8.26
N LYS A 32 -4.22 20.70 -8.69
CA LYS A 32 -3.16 20.38 -9.65
C LYS A 32 -2.11 19.38 -9.11
N ALA A 33 -2.01 19.24 -7.80
CA ALA A 33 -1.15 18.27 -7.14
C ALA A 33 -1.86 16.92 -6.93
N LEU A 34 -3.16 16.84 -7.23
CA LEU A 34 -3.95 15.63 -7.09
C LEU A 34 -4.17 14.96 -8.45
N GLY A 35 -4.09 13.66 -8.45
CA GLY A 35 -4.30 12.83 -9.62
C GLY A 35 -5.43 11.82 -9.43
N HIS A 36 -5.43 10.78 -10.24
CA HIS A 36 -6.46 9.74 -10.21
C HIS A 36 -6.66 9.18 -8.79
N ALA A 37 -7.92 8.97 -8.42
CA ALA A 37 -8.34 8.41 -7.13
C ALA A 37 -7.86 9.21 -5.90
N GLY A 38 -7.70 10.55 -6.00
CA GLY A 38 -7.29 11.41 -4.89
C GLY A 38 -5.84 11.19 -4.44
N ARG A 39 -5.01 10.57 -5.28
CA ARG A 39 -3.59 10.37 -4.99
C ARG A 39 -2.78 11.61 -5.33
N ILE A 40 -1.72 11.85 -4.59
CA ILE A 40 -0.84 13.00 -4.73
C ILE A 40 0.19 12.75 -5.83
N LEU A 41 0.26 13.63 -6.83
CA LEU A 41 1.22 13.55 -7.93
C LEU A 41 2.64 13.77 -7.42
N THR A 42 3.54 12.84 -7.73
CA THR A 42 4.95 12.94 -7.37
C THR A 42 5.85 12.70 -8.56
N ASP A 43 7.05 13.28 -8.50
CA ASP A 43 8.14 12.92 -9.40
C ASP A 43 8.84 11.62 -8.97
N GLU A 44 9.84 11.20 -9.75
CA GLU A 44 10.65 10.00 -9.48
C GLU A 44 11.53 10.09 -8.22
N TYR A 45 11.63 11.26 -7.59
CA TYR A 45 12.32 11.49 -6.32
C TYR A 45 11.34 11.57 -5.13
N CYS A 46 10.09 11.18 -5.32
CA CYS A 46 8.98 11.26 -4.35
C CYS A 46 8.59 12.70 -3.96
N ARG A 47 9.02 13.73 -4.68
CA ARG A 47 8.68 15.12 -4.41
C ARG A 47 7.28 15.42 -4.95
N VAL A 48 6.47 16.11 -4.17
CA VAL A 48 5.11 16.46 -4.55
C VAL A 48 5.12 17.58 -5.59
N LYS A 49 4.39 17.41 -6.67
CA LYS A 49 4.30 18.38 -7.76
C LYS A 49 3.75 19.71 -7.28
N GLY A 50 4.51 20.78 -7.48
CA GLY A 50 4.20 22.12 -6.98
C GLY A 50 4.68 22.41 -5.56
N TYR A 51 5.30 21.43 -4.90
CA TYR A 51 5.85 21.52 -3.54
C TYR A 51 7.20 20.82 -3.43
N GLU A 52 7.97 20.80 -4.53
CA GLU A 52 9.15 19.94 -4.70
C GLU A 52 10.25 20.16 -3.66
N ASP A 53 10.33 21.37 -3.09
CA ASP A 53 11.40 21.73 -2.15
C ASP A 53 11.13 21.24 -0.72
N SER A 54 9.88 20.91 -0.37
CA SER A 54 9.51 20.73 1.04
C SER A 54 8.59 19.55 1.33
N VAL A 55 7.88 19.02 0.32
CA VAL A 55 6.87 17.98 0.54
C VAL A 55 7.16 16.74 -0.29
N PHE A 56 7.14 15.60 0.39
CA PHE A 56 7.32 14.29 -0.22
C PHE A 56 6.09 13.41 0.06
N ALA A 57 5.70 12.59 -0.92
CA ALA A 57 4.68 11.58 -0.74
C ALA A 57 5.18 10.23 -1.23
N ILE A 58 4.88 9.17 -0.47
CA ILE A 58 5.27 7.80 -0.76
C ILE A 58 4.12 6.82 -0.47
N GLY A 59 4.22 5.61 -1.02
CA GLY A 59 3.23 4.55 -0.80
C GLY A 59 1.93 4.79 -1.53
N ASP A 60 0.83 4.29 -0.96
CA ASP A 60 -0.46 4.23 -1.63
C ASP A 60 -1.06 5.60 -1.96
N ILE A 61 -0.72 6.62 -1.18
CA ILE A 61 -1.16 8.01 -1.41
C ILE A 61 -0.42 8.68 -2.57
N ALA A 62 0.80 8.25 -2.91
CA ALA A 62 1.60 8.85 -3.97
C ALA A 62 1.22 8.29 -5.35
N LEU A 63 1.00 9.18 -6.32
CA LEU A 63 0.83 8.84 -7.73
C LEU A 63 2.10 9.20 -8.49
N MET A 64 3.04 8.27 -8.48
CA MET A 64 4.28 8.37 -9.25
C MET A 64 4.10 7.61 -10.55
N THR A 65 4.16 8.31 -11.68
CA THR A 65 4.10 7.71 -13.02
C THR A 65 5.52 7.56 -13.57
N THR A 66 5.79 6.43 -14.18
CA THR A 66 7.05 6.14 -14.88
C THR A 66 6.74 5.51 -16.23
N GLU A 67 7.74 5.33 -17.07
CA GLU A 67 7.57 4.69 -18.38
C GLU A 67 6.96 3.29 -18.25
N ASP A 68 7.44 2.50 -17.29
CA ASP A 68 6.93 1.15 -17.02
C ASP A 68 5.55 1.16 -16.32
N TYR A 69 5.18 2.25 -15.66
CA TYR A 69 3.94 2.40 -14.88
C TYR A 69 3.24 3.73 -15.21
N PRO A 70 2.69 3.90 -16.41
CA PRO A 70 2.09 5.16 -16.87
C PRO A 70 0.84 5.57 -16.08
N HIS A 71 0.18 4.62 -15.42
CA HIS A 71 -0.98 4.86 -14.54
C HIS A 71 -0.60 4.93 -13.05
N GLY A 72 0.70 5.00 -12.75
CA GLY A 72 1.26 4.98 -11.40
C GLY A 72 1.57 3.58 -10.89
N HIS A 73 2.48 3.52 -9.93
CA HIS A 73 2.84 2.26 -9.28
C HIS A 73 1.66 1.64 -8.55
N PRO A 74 1.59 0.30 -8.46
CA PRO A 74 0.53 -0.40 -7.75
C PRO A 74 0.53 -0.04 -6.26
N GLN A 75 -0.67 0.08 -5.67
CA GLN A 75 -0.86 0.36 -4.25
C GLN A 75 -0.62 -0.92 -3.44
N LEU A 76 0.65 -1.23 -3.25
CA LEU A 76 1.15 -2.42 -2.56
C LEU A 76 2.25 -2.03 -1.57
N ALA A 77 2.44 -2.87 -0.57
CA ALA A 77 3.51 -2.67 0.42
C ALA A 77 4.93 -2.61 -0.21
N GLN A 78 5.16 -3.31 -1.31
CA GLN A 78 6.48 -3.35 -1.95
C GLN A 78 6.93 -2.01 -2.51
N PRO A 79 6.15 -1.30 -3.37
CA PRO A 79 6.52 0.05 -3.80
C PRO A 79 6.70 0.99 -2.61
N ALA A 80 5.78 0.96 -1.64
CA ALA A 80 5.83 1.84 -0.47
C ALA A 80 7.13 1.66 0.34
N LEU A 81 7.53 0.43 0.62
CA LEU A 81 8.78 0.12 1.33
C LEU A 81 10.03 0.54 0.55
N GLN A 82 10.03 0.33 -0.77
CA GLN A 82 11.15 0.71 -1.63
C GLN A 82 11.26 2.23 -1.78
N GLN A 83 10.15 2.93 -1.92
CA GLN A 83 10.09 4.40 -1.94
C GLN A 83 10.58 4.97 -0.61
N GLY A 84 10.08 4.46 0.52
CA GLY A 84 10.51 4.91 1.85
C GLY A 84 12.02 4.72 2.09
N LYS A 85 12.56 3.58 1.66
CA LYS A 85 14.00 3.32 1.77
C LYS A 85 14.81 4.29 0.92
N LEU A 86 14.44 4.46 -0.36
CA LEU A 86 15.12 5.36 -1.27
C LEU A 86 15.06 6.82 -0.78
N LEU A 87 13.88 7.27 -0.37
CA LEU A 87 13.70 8.62 0.14
C LEU A 87 14.57 8.86 1.38
N ALA A 88 14.62 7.91 2.31
CA ALA A 88 15.49 7.99 3.47
C ALA A 88 16.99 8.05 3.08
N GLU A 89 17.41 7.25 2.11
CA GLU A 89 18.78 7.30 1.58
C GLU A 89 19.09 8.67 0.95
N ASN A 90 18.19 9.20 0.12
CA ASN A 90 18.35 10.49 -0.53
C ASN A 90 18.39 11.66 0.47
N LEU A 91 17.49 11.67 1.46
CA LEU A 91 17.43 12.73 2.47
C LEU A 91 18.64 12.71 3.44
N ASN A 92 19.28 11.56 3.62
CA ASN A 92 20.51 11.44 4.44
C ASN A 92 21.79 11.79 3.67
N LEU A 93 21.71 12.15 2.39
CA LEU A 93 22.88 12.62 1.65
C LEU A 93 23.34 13.98 2.20
N LYS A 94 24.65 14.11 2.39
CA LYS A 94 25.24 15.42 2.72
C LYS A 94 25.11 16.37 1.51
N PRO A 95 25.04 17.70 1.74
CA PRO A 95 24.93 18.68 0.66
C PRO A 95 25.99 18.53 -0.45
N GLU A 96 27.21 18.14 -0.07
CA GLU A 96 28.32 17.95 -1.02
C GLU A 96 28.11 16.73 -1.95
N LYS A 97 27.08 15.92 -1.69
CA LYS A 97 26.71 14.72 -2.46
C LYS A 97 25.32 14.84 -3.08
N ALA A 98 24.79 16.04 -3.24
CA ALA A 98 23.47 16.27 -3.82
C ALA A 98 23.34 15.70 -5.26
N ASP A 99 24.47 15.61 -6.00
CA ASP A 99 24.58 14.95 -7.30
C ASP A 99 24.32 13.44 -7.26
N LYS A 100 24.33 12.81 -6.09
CA LYS A 100 24.11 11.37 -5.88
C LYS A 100 22.68 10.99 -5.54
N VAL A 101 21.76 11.93 -5.55
CA VAL A 101 20.33 11.67 -5.37
C VAL A 101 19.84 10.75 -6.50
N LYS A 102 19.17 9.66 -6.13
CA LYS A 102 18.74 8.62 -7.06
C LYS A 102 17.25 8.70 -7.32
N PRO A 103 16.81 8.51 -8.58
CA PRO A 103 15.41 8.35 -8.90
C PRO A 103 14.89 6.97 -8.44
N PHE A 104 13.60 6.91 -8.18
CA PHE A 104 12.92 5.67 -7.83
C PHE A 104 12.78 4.77 -9.06
N ARG A 105 13.15 3.53 -8.88
CA ARG A 105 12.90 2.45 -9.84
C ARG A 105 12.31 1.27 -9.09
N TYR A 106 11.06 0.96 -9.39
CA TYR A 106 10.37 -0.15 -8.75
C TYR A 106 10.95 -1.49 -9.21
N LYS A 107 11.32 -2.32 -8.24
CA LYS A 107 11.72 -3.70 -8.48
C LYS A 107 10.61 -4.62 -8.00
N ASP A 108 9.85 -5.16 -8.93
CA ASP A 108 8.82 -6.16 -8.63
C ASP A 108 9.47 -7.46 -8.12
N LYS A 109 9.08 -7.88 -6.92
CA LYS A 109 9.54 -9.13 -6.30
C LYS A 109 8.52 -10.25 -6.43
N GLY A 110 7.45 -10.01 -7.18
CA GLY A 110 6.34 -10.92 -7.34
C GLY A 110 5.15 -10.58 -6.43
N THR A 111 4.06 -11.29 -6.61
CA THR A 111 2.81 -11.10 -5.89
C THR A 111 2.38 -12.38 -5.20
N MET A 112 1.79 -12.25 -4.04
CA MET A 112 1.25 -13.37 -3.28
C MET A 112 -0.09 -12.99 -2.65
N ALA A 113 -1.06 -13.91 -2.71
CA ALA A 113 -2.36 -13.72 -2.08
C ALA A 113 -2.83 -15.02 -1.42
N THR A 114 -3.38 -14.92 -0.21
CA THR A 114 -4.00 -16.06 0.47
C THR A 114 -5.45 -16.22 0.04
N VAL A 115 -5.88 -17.46 -0.10
CA VAL A 115 -7.27 -17.83 -0.42
C VAL A 115 -7.75 -18.75 0.71
N GLY A 116 -8.37 -18.16 1.71
CA GLY A 116 -8.77 -18.90 2.91
C GLY A 116 -7.60 -19.28 3.84
N LYS A 117 -7.76 -20.36 4.61
CA LYS A 117 -6.86 -20.69 5.72
C LYS A 117 -5.54 -21.36 5.32
N HIS A 118 -5.51 -22.13 4.24
CA HIS A 118 -4.37 -23.02 3.95
C HIS A 118 -3.95 -22.97 2.48
N LEU A 119 -4.55 -22.07 1.71
CA LEU A 119 -4.29 -21.94 0.30
C LEU A 119 -3.78 -20.53 0.00
N ALA A 120 -2.85 -20.46 -0.91
CA ALA A 120 -2.37 -19.21 -1.48
C ALA A 120 -2.03 -19.40 -2.95
N VAL A 121 -1.92 -18.29 -3.64
CA VAL A 121 -1.30 -18.20 -4.96
C VAL A 121 -0.11 -17.26 -4.86
N ALA A 122 0.98 -17.60 -5.52
CA ALA A 122 2.17 -16.79 -5.58
C ALA A 122 2.72 -16.78 -6.99
N LYS A 123 3.09 -15.60 -7.48
CA LYS A 123 3.79 -15.43 -8.75
C LYS A 123 5.09 -14.67 -8.50
N ILE A 124 6.22 -15.30 -8.77
CA ILE A 124 7.56 -14.75 -8.58
C ILE A 124 8.30 -14.88 -9.92
N GLY A 125 8.43 -13.78 -10.63
CA GLY A 125 8.91 -13.80 -12.02
C GLY A 125 8.02 -14.69 -12.89
N ASN A 126 8.60 -15.75 -13.47
CA ASN A 126 7.89 -16.71 -14.33
C ASN A 126 7.36 -17.93 -13.58
N ILE A 127 7.62 -18.03 -12.27
CA ILE A 127 7.19 -19.17 -11.46
C ILE A 127 5.86 -18.86 -10.81
N THR A 128 4.88 -19.75 -11.00
CA THR A 128 3.58 -19.68 -10.33
C THR A 128 3.46 -20.86 -9.37
N LEU A 129 3.19 -20.56 -8.11
CA LEU A 129 2.93 -21.55 -7.06
C LEU A 129 1.48 -21.44 -6.60
N GLY A 130 0.88 -22.57 -6.27
CA GLY A 130 -0.49 -22.65 -5.73
C GLY A 130 -0.59 -23.58 -4.53
N GLY A 131 -1.72 -23.49 -3.82
CA GLY A 131 -2.06 -24.40 -2.73
C GLY A 131 -1.26 -24.19 -1.45
N GLY A 132 -1.01 -25.27 -0.72
CA GLY A 132 -0.34 -25.23 0.60
C GLY A 132 1.12 -24.79 0.54
N LEU A 133 1.85 -25.14 -0.52
CA LEU A 133 3.25 -24.70 -0.69
C LEU A 133 3.34 -23.18 -0.89
N ALA A 134 2.44 -22.59 -1.67
CA ALA A 134 2.36 -21.13 -1.82
C ALA A 134 1.99 -20.47 -0.48
N TRP A 135 1.13 -21.11 0.31
CA TRP A 135 0.74 -20.62 1.63
C TRP A 135 1.92 -20.63 2.61
N LEU A 136 2.73 -21.69 2.63
CA LEU A 136 3.95 -21.76 3.45
C LEU A 136 4.97 -20.69 3.02
N ALA A 137 5.16 -20.52 1.71
CA ALA A 137 6.03 -19.47 1.16
C ALA A 137 5.53 -18.07 1.55
N TRP A 138 4.22 -17.82 1.45
CA TRP A 138 3.60 -16.58 1.90
C TRP A 138 3.86 -16.31 3.38
N MET A 139 3.64 -17.31 4.22
CA MET A 139 3.86 -17.22 5.66
C MET A 139 5.30 -16.89 6.01
N PHE A 140 6.26 -17.58 5.35
CA PHE A 140 7.69 -17.35 5.55
C PHE A 140 8.10 -15.94 5.15
N VAL A 141 7.73 -15.49 3.95
CA VAL A 141 8.06 -14.15 3.46
C VAL A 141 7.50 -13.06 4.39
N HIS A 142 6.25 -13.19 4.81
CA HIS A 142 5.63 -12.21 5.69
C HIS A 142 6.28 -12.21 7.08
N LEU A 143 6.60 -13.37 7.64
CA LEU A 143 7.28 -13.45 8.93
C LEU A 143 8.68 -12.82 8.90
N VAL A 144 9.44 -13.05 7.82
CA VAL A 144 10.78 -12.47 7.66
C VAL A 144 10.73 -10.96 7.52
N THR A 145 9.72 -10.43 6.83
CA THR A 145 9.58 -8.98 6.57
C THR A 145 9.05 -8.18 7.76
N ILE A 146 8.48 -8.83 8.78
CA ILE A 146 8.05 -8.14 10.02
C ILE A 146 9.27 -7.56 10.74
N MET A 147 9.17 -6.31 11.17
CA MET A 147 10.23 -5.65 11.93
C MET A 147 10.23 -6.10 13.40
N GLY A 148 11.43 -6.37 13.91
CA GLY A 148 11.66 -6.71 15.32
C GLY A 148 11.40 -8.19 15.66
N MET A 149 12.36 -8.80 16.38
CA MET A 149 12.27 -10.22 16.77
C MET A 149 11.06 -10.52 17.66
N ARG A 150 10.73 -9.62 18.58
CA ARG A 150 9.56 -9.76 19.47
C ARG A 150 8.26 -9.89 18.66
N ASN A 151 8.10 -9.05 17.63
CA ASN A 151 6.91 -9.08 16.76
C ASN A 151 6.87 -10.38 15.95
N LYS A 152 8.01 -10.85 15.41
CA LYS A 152 8.09 -12.13 14.69
C LYS A 152 7.65 -13.28 15.54
N VAL A 153 8.16 -13.38 16.78
CA VAL A 153 7.81 -14.45 17.71
C VAL A 153 6.33 -14.38 18.07
N SER A 154 5.80 -13.19 18.39
CA SER A 154 4.39 -13.01 18.71
C SER A 154 3.47 -13.44 17.57
N VAL A 155 3.78 -13.01 16.34
CA VAL A 155 2.99 -13.38 15.15
C VAL A 155 3.09 -14.86 14.87
N LEU A 156 4.28 -15.46 14.93
CA LEU A 156 4.45 -16.91 14.75
C LEU A 156 3.65 -17.71 15.76
N THR A 157 3.72 -17.34 17.05
CA THR A 157 2.96 -18.02 18.11
C THR A 157 1.46 -17.92 17.87
N ASN A 158 0.97 -16.73 17.49
CA ASN A 158 -0.45 -16.53 17.17
C ASN A 158 -0.88 -17.36 15.94
N TRP A 159 -0.04 -17.47 14.92
CA TRP A 159 -0.33 -18.28 13.75
C TRP A 159 -0.37 -19.76 14.07
N ILE A 160 0.58 -20.28 14.87
CA ILE A 160 0.59 -21.66 15.34
C ILE A 160 -0.68 -21.93 16.15
N TRP A 161 -1.01 -21.06 17.10
CA TRP A 161 -2.23 -21.18 17.89
C TRP A 161 -3.49 -21.22 17.04
N ASN A 162 -3.64 -20.26 16.11
CA ASN A 162 -4.78 -20.19 15.20
C ASN A 162 -4.87 -21.38 14.23
N TYR A 163 -3.74 -22.03 13.95
CA TYR A 163 -3.73 -23.22 13.11
C TYR A 163 -4.39 -24.41 13.81
N PHE A 164 -4.12 -24.58 15.11
CA PHE A 164 -4.67 -25.69 15.91
C PHE A 164 -6.00 -25.35 16.61
N SER A 165 -6.16 -24.10 17.03
CA SER A 165 -7.41 -23.64 17.64
C SER A 165 -8.31 -23.00 16.57
N TYR A 166 -9.51 -23.53 16.39
CA TYR A 166 -10.51 -23.03 15.44
C TYR A 166 -11.13 -21.69 15.89
N SER A 167 -10.40 -20.87 16.66
CA SER A 167 -10.91 -19.60 17.15
C SER A 167 -11.00 -18.61 16.00
N THR A 168 -12.22 -18.20 15.66
CA THR A 168 -12.47 -17.04 14.80
C THR A 168 -11.96 -15.81 15.53
N SER A 169 -10.78 -15.33 15.13
CA SER A 169 -10.23 -14.08 15.65
C SER A 169 -11.20 -12.91 15.45
N LEU A 170 -11.20 -12.02 16.43
CA LEU A 170 -12.01 -10.82 16.56
C LEU A 170 -12.25 -10.13 15.20
N ARG A 171 -13.50 -10.09 14.78
CA ARG A 171 -13.96 -9.24 13.68
C ARG A 171 -14.14 -7.83 14.21
N ILE A 172 -13.10 -7.03 14.20
CA ILE A 172 -13.20 -5.61 14.53
C ILE A 172 -13.65 -4.89 13.26
N LEU A 173 -14.90 -4.44 13.24
CA LEU A 173 -15.39 -3.48 12.26
C LEU A 173 -14.95 -2.08 12.74
N GLN A 174 -13.83 -1.60 12.21
CA GLN A 174 -13.49 -0.18 12.37
C GLN A 174 -14.38 0.62 11.44
N ARG A 175 -15.38 1.31 12.02
CA ARG A 175 -16.09 2.35 11.28
C ARG A 175 -15.18 3.56 11.21
N PRO A 176 -15.06 4.23 10.04
CA PRO A 176 -14.32 5.47 9.96
C PRO A 176 -14.99 6.47 10.93
N THR A 177 -14.27 6.79 11.98
CA THR A 177 -14.70 7.88 12.88
C THR A 177 -14.43 9.15 12.11
N LYS A 178 -15.48 9.88 11.74
CA LYS A 178 -15.32 11.27 11.32
C LYS A 178 -14.85 12.05 12.55
N TYR A 179 -13.55 12.12 12.73
CA TYR A 179 -12.99 13.09 13.66
C TYR A 179 -13.27 14.46 13.05
N PRO A 180 -14.01 15.34 13.74
CA PRO A 180 -13.96 16.75 13.40
C PRO A 180 -12.49 17.15 13.61
N MET A 181 -11.79 17.49 12.53
CA MET A 181 -10.45 18.05 12.64
C MET A 181 -10.57 19.27 13.56
N ARG A 182 -9.98 19.19 14.76
CA ARG A 182 -9.82 20.34 15.62
C ARG A 182 -8.94 21.32 14.84
N ARG A 183 -9.55 22.37 14.36
CA ARG A 183 -8.84 23.58 13.94
C ARG A 183 -8.22 24.18 15.20
N HIS A 184 -6.98 23.87 15.50
CA HIS A 184 -6.16 24.61 16.44
C HIS A 184 -4.71 24.52 15.97
N TRP A 185 -4.39 25.41 15.04
CA TRP A 185 -3.06 25.98 14.94
C TRP A 185 -3.25 27.46 14.65
N GLY A 186 -3.00 28.30 15.68
CA GLY A 186 -2.79 29.75 15.55
C GLY A 186 -3.99 30.62 15.81
N ASP A 187 -4.09 31.11 17.04
CA ASP A 187 -4.26 32.53 17.35
C ASP A 187 -2.95 33.00 18.00
#